data_a883af2beef12b57a4c96b51a5683319
#
_entry.id   a883af2beef12b57a4c96b51a5683319
#
_cell.length_a   1.000
_cell.length_b   1.000
_cell.length_c   1.000
_cell.angle_alpha   90.00
_cell.angle_beta   90.00
_cell.angle_gamma   90.00
#
_symmetry.space_group_name_H-M   'P 1'
#
loop_
_entity.id
_entity.type
_entity.pdbx_description
1 polymer ?
#
loop_
_entity_poly.entity_id
_entity_poly.type
_entity_poly.pdbx_seq_one_letter_code
_entity_poly.pdbx_strand_id
1 'polypeptide(L)'
;MIDGEESMESRNKLNFYPKISIITVTLNSERTLEETIKSILSQDYPNIEYLVIDGGSIDGTLEIIDKYASQISYTISEKDKGISDAFNKGIKRATGEIVGIINSDDLLLPGALFKLAECYDKNVDVYRGNVVVYDENSDSKWRDTFHEVSIGLF
;
A
#
# COMPACT_ATOMS: atom_id res chain seq x y z
N MET A 1 -32.59 20.98 -27.45
CA MET A 1 -32.91 20.22 -26.24
C MET A 1 -32.21 18.87 -26.37
N ILE A 2 -31.08 18.74 -25.75
CA ILE A 2 -30.37 17.46 -25.56
C ILE A 2 -30.10 17.39 -24.10
N ASP A 3 -30.98 16.69 -23.42
CA ASP A 3 -30.90 16.46 -21.98
C ASP A 3 -29.86 15.36 -21.76
N GLY A 4 -28.71 15.78 -21.27
CA GLY A 4 -27.71 14.85 -20.77
C GLY A 4 -28.13 14.33 -19.40
N GLU A 5 -28.84 13.24 -19.38
CA GLU A 5 -28.91 12.41 -18.18
C GLU A 5 -27.55 11.74 -17.97
N GLU A 6 -26.61 12.46 -17.38
CA GLU A 6 -25.52 11.81 -16.68
C GLU A 6 -26.16 11.01 -15.55
N SER A 7 -26.10 9.68 -15.66
CA SER A 7 -26.74 8.79 -14.73
C SER A 7 -26.23 9.07 -13.29
N MET A 8 -27.14 9.01 -12.32
CA MET A 8 -26.80 9.15 -10.88
C MET A 8 -25.68 8.17 -10.44
N GLU A 9 -25.54 7.05 -11.14
CA GLU A 9 -24.46 6.09 -10.93
C GLU A 9 -23.06 6.66 -11.23
N SER A 10 -22.93 7.50 -12.26
CA SER A 10 -21.64 8.15 -12.57
C SER A 10 -21.26 9.19 -11.52
N ARG A 11 -22.21 9.89 -10.92
CA ARG A 11 -21.97 10.86 -9.85
C ARG A 11 -21.65 10.21 -8.50
N ASN A 12 -22.23 9.05 -8.20
CA ASN A 12 -21.91 8.29 -6.99
C ASN A 12 -20.53 7.61 -7.05
N LYS A 13 -20.01 7.31 -8.23
CA LYS A 13 -18.66 6.78 -8.40
C LYS A 13 -17.55 7.81 -8.09
N LEU A 14 -17.86 9.11 -8.20
CA LEU A 14 -16.90 10.21 -8.03
C LEU A 14 -16.52 10.51 -6.56
N ASN A 15 -17.20 9.91 -5.56
CA ASN A 15 -16.95 10.16 -4.13
C ASN A 15 -16.82 8.90 -3.28
N PHE A 16 -16.71 7.73 -3.89
CA PHE A 16 -16.48 6.50 -3.13
C PHE A 16 -14.99 6.19 -3.04
N TYR A 17 -14.45 6.28 -1.83
CA TYR A 17 -13.08 5.91 -1.51
C TYR A 17 -13.10 4.64 -0.66
N PRO A 18 -12.89 3.44 -1.26
CA PRO A 18 -12.82 2.19 -0.51
C PRO A 18 -11.73 2.30 0.55
N LYS A 19 -11.96 1.71 1.72
CA LYS A 19 -10.91 1.67 2.74
C LYS A 19 -9.78 0.78 2.27
N ILE A 20 -8.57 1.33 2.22
CA ILE A 20 -7.36 0.61 1.82
C ILE A 20 -6.47 0.42 3.05
N SER A 21 -6.22 -0.83 3.42
CA SER A 21 -5.22 -1.18 4.41
C SER A 21 -3.88 -1.44 3.73
N ILE A 22 -2.89 -0.64 4.04
CA ILE A 22 -1.51 -0.87 3.61
C ILE A 22 -0.73 -1.46 4.77
N ILE A 23 -0.06 -2.58 4.52
CA ILE A 23 0.76 -3.29 5.49
C ILE A 23 2.21 -3.18 5.05
N THR A 24 3.07 -2.61 5.90
CA THR A 24 4.51 -2.69 5.75
C THR A 24 5.08 -3.67 6.78
N VAL A 25 5.80 -4.67 6.29
CA VAL A 25 6.57 -5.58 7.15
C VAL A 25 8.03 -5.13 7.15
N THR A 26 8.67 -5.18 8.30
CA THR A 26 10.02 -4.66 8.46
C THR A 26 10.83 -5.49 9.45
N LEU A 27 12.14 -5.57 9.20
CA LEU A 27 13.13 -6.14 10.12
C LEU A 27 14.50 -5.53 9.82
N ASN A 28 15.05 -4.76 10.77
CA ASN A 28 16.35 -4.08 10.64
C ASN A 28 16.45 -3.25 9.35
N SER A 29 15.49 -2.35 9.15
CA SER A 29 15.33 -1.55 7.93
C SER A 29 15.57 -0.05 8.18
N GLU A 30 16.45 0.32 9.08
CA GLU A 30 16.73 1.72 9.44
C GLU A 30 17.10 2.62 8.25
N ARG A 31 17.61 2.03 7.16
CA ARG A 31 18.07 2.77 5.97
C ARG A 31 16.95 3.10 4.99
N THR A 32 15.89 2.32 4.95
CA THR A 32 14.88 2.37 3.87
C THR A 32 13.47 2.66 4.38
N LEU A 33 13.12 2.20 5.58
CA LEU A 33 11.77 2.27 6.12
C LEU A 33 11.19 3.70 6.12
N GLU A 34 12.00 4.71 6.41
CA GLU A 34 11.50 6.09 6.47
C GLU A 34 10.98 6.57 5.11
N GLU A 35 11.66 6.23 4.02
CA GLU A 35 11.21 6.56 2.66
C GLU A 35 9.94 5.81 2.29
N THR A 36 9.84 4.53 2.65
CA THR A 36 8.63 3.74 2.48
C THR A 36 7.44 4.39 3.19
N ILE A 37 7.56 4.72 4.47
CA ILE A 37 6.51 5.40 5.25
C ILE A 37 6.09 6.70 4.58
N LYS A 38 7.04 7.55 4.21
CA LYS A 38 6.76 8.83 3.53
C LYS A 38 6.01 8.63 2.22
N SER A 39 6.38 7.64 1.43
CA SER A 39 5.73 7.35 0.14
C SER A 39 4.26 6.95 0.30
N ILE A 40 3.93 6.25 1.39
CA ILE A 40 2.56 5.84 1.72
C ILE A 40 1.76 7.02 2.27
N LEU A 41 2.31 7.76 3.22
CA LEU A 41 1.63 8.89 3.86
C LEU A 41 1.40 10.07 2.88
N SER A 42 2.28 10.23 1.88
CA SER A 42 2.14 11.28 0.85
C SER A 42 1.10 10.97 -0.24
N GLN A 43 0.41 9.84 -0.17
CA GLN A 43 -0.66 9.51 -1.11
C GLN A 43 -1.88 10.44 -0.97
N ASP A 44 -2.04 11.12 0.16
CA ASP A 44 -3.19 11.97 0.49
C ASP A 44 -4.56 11.29 0.29
N TYR A 45 -4.56 9.95 0.32
CA TYR A 45 -5.77 9.16 0.14
C TYR A 45 -6.64 9.22 1.39
N PRO A 46 -7.92 9.62 1.30
CA PRO A 46 -8.70 9.99 2.48
C PRO A 46 -9.11 8.81 3.38
N ASN A 47 -9.09 7.58 2.86
CA ASN A 47 -9.56 6.39 3.59
C ASN A 47 -8.48 5.30 3.64
N ILE A 48 -7.30 5.67 4.13
CA ILE A 48 -6.17 4.77 4.33
C ILE A 48 -6.11 4.27 5.78
N GLU A 49 -5.79 2.99 5.93
CA GLU A 49 -5.37 2.36 7.18
C GLU A 49 -3.94 1.85 6.99
N TYR A 50 -2.99 2.44 7.71
CA TYR A 50 -1.59 2.06 7.58
C TYR A 50 -1.13 1.23 8.77
N LEU A 51 -0.59 0.05 8.51
CA LEU A 51 -0.13 -0.91 9.52
C LEU A 51 1.36 -1.19 9.32
N VAL A 52 2.13 -1.18 10.41
CA VAL A 52 3.55 -1.54 10.39
C VAL A 52 3.77 -2.73 11.32
N ILE A 53 4.34 -3.80 10.75
CA ILE A 53 4.63 -5.06 11.47
C ILE A 53 6.14 -5.23 11.51
N ASP A 54 6.73 -5.03 12.68
CA ASP A 54 8.15 -5.18 12.90
C ASP A 54 8.48 -6.55 13.49
N GLY A 55 9.43 -7.25 12.88
CA GLY A 55 9.86 -8.60 13.23
C GLY A 55 10.81 -8.68 14.43
N GLY A 56 10.89 -7.63 15.24
CA GLY A 56 11.78 -7.51 16.38
C GLY A 56 13.13 -6.92 16.01
N SER A 57 13.12 -5.77 15.33
CA SER A 57 14.32 -5.03 14.94
C SER A 57 15.18 -4.62 16.14
N ILE A 58 16.49 -4.55 15.94
CA ILE A 58 17.49 -4.19 16.94
C ILE A 58 18.37 -3.00 16.50
N ASP A 59 18.06 -2.41 15.34
CA ASP A 59 18.68 -1.19 14.81
C ASP A 59 17.76 0.03 15.02
N GLY A 60 17.96 1.13 14.29
CA GLY A 60 17.16 2.35 14.36
C GLY A 60 15.74 2.25 13.77
N THR A 61 15.26 1.06 13.41
CA THR A 61 13.94 0.86 12.80
C THR A 61 12.80 1.31 13.74
N LEU A 62 12.88 0.99 15.04
CA LEU A 62 11.82 1.33 15.99
C LEU A 62 11.73 2.84 16.23
N GLU A 63 12.83 3.56 16.26
CA GLU A 63 12.86 5.02 16.36
C GLU A 63 12.17 5.68 15.15
N ILE A 64 12.32 5.08 13.95
CA ILE A 64 11.62 5.54 12.76
C ILE A 64 10.12 5.30 12.90
N ILE A 65 9.69 4.12 13.34
CA ILE A 65 8.27 3.82 13.56
C ILE A 65 7.66 4.80 14.56
N ASP A 66 8.32 5.03 15.68
CA ASP A 66 7.86 5.94 16.72
C ASP A 66 7.71 7.39 16.22
N LYS A 67 8.61 7.84 15.35
CA LYS A 67 8.55 9.17 14.73
C LYS A 67 7.25 9.38 13.95
N TYR A 68 6.69 8.35 13.35
CA TYR A 68 5.45 8.39 12.56
C TYR A 68 4.24 7.77 13.27
N ALA A 69 4.34 7.46 14.55
CA ALA A 69 3.30 6.75 15.31
C ALA A 69 1.92 7.42 15.25
N SER A 70 1.85 8.76 15.17
CA SER A 70 0.57 9.48 15.07
C SER A 70 -0.14 9.33 13.73
N GLN A 71 0.54 8.83 12.70
CA GLN A 71 0.04 8.65 11.33
C GLN A 71 -0.10 7.16 10.96
N ILE A 72 0.43 6.26 11.80
CA ILE A 72 0.31 4.81 11.63
C ILE A 72 -0.90 4.34 12.45
N SER A 73 -1.83 3.64 11.81
CA SER A 73 -3.07 3.16 12.43
C SER A 73 -2.83 2.02 13.42
N TYR A 74 -1.82 1.20 13.17
CA TYR A 74 -1.43 0.09 14.02
C TYR A 74 0.04 -0.28 13.83
N THR A 75 0.72 -0.56 14.93
CA THR A 75 2.07 -1.10 14.94
C THR A 75 2.21 -2.22 15.95
N ILE A 76 3.05 -3.19 15.65
CA ILE A 76 3.50 -4.23 16.55
C ILE A 76 4.97 -4.54 16.26
N SER A 77 5.77 -4.71 17.31
CA SER A 77 7.15 -5.17 17.23
C SER A 77 7.29 -6.43 18.09
N GLU A 78 7.51 -7.54 17.42
CA GLU A 78 7.75 -8.83 18.06
C GLU A 78 8.44 -9.79 17.10
N LYS A 79 9.21 -10.72 17.62
CA LYS A 79 9.92 -11.69 16.79
C LYS A 79 8.97 -12.53 15.94
N ASP A 80 9.24 -12.57 14.64
CA ASP A 80 8.50 -13.34 13.66
C ASP A 80 9.11 -14.73 13.43
N LYS A 81 8.28 -15.64 12.90
CA LYS A 81 8.69 -16.95 12.37
C LYS A 81 9.05 -16.85 10.88
N GLY A 82 9.39 -15.66 10.41
CA GLY A 82 9.70 -15.34 9.03
C GLY A 82 8.67 -14.37 8.41
N ILE A 83 8.98 -13.86 7.22
CA ILE A 83 8.20 -12.80 6.54
C ILE A 83 6.72 -13.14 6.36
N SER A 84 6.39 -14.40 6.11
CA SER A 84 5.00 -14.86 5.97
C SER A 84 4.20 -14.73 7.28
N ASP A 85 4.87 -14.87 8.43
CA ASP A 85 4.23 -14.68 9.75
C ASP A 85 3.91 -13.20 9.96
N ALA A 86 4.84 -12.31 9.59
CA ALA A 86 4.63 -10.86 9.63
C ALA A 86 3.45 -10.44 8.72
N PHE A 87 3.40 -10.93 7.47
CA PHE A 87 2.26 -10.70 6.57
C PHE A 87 0.94 -11.14 7.19
N ASN A 88 0.90 -12.36 7.74
CA ASN A 88 -0.30 -12.90 8.36
C ASN A 88 -0.77 -12.08 9.58
N LYS A 89 0.15 -11.53 10.38
CA LYS A 89 -0.19 -10.63 11.48
C LYS A 89 -0.87 -9.36 10.96
N GLY A 90 -0.30 -8.74 9.93
CA GLY A 90 -0.85 -7.56 9.29
C GLY A 90 -2.22 -7.83 8.66
N ILE A 91 -2.34 -8.88 7.87
CA ILE A 91 -3.61 -9.26 7.19
C ILE A 91 -4.73 -9.50 8.20
N LYS A 92 -4.46 -10.20 9.29
CA LYS A 92 -5.45 -10.44 10.36
C LYS A 92 -5.92 -9.16 11.05
N ARG A 93 -5.13 -8.11 11.00
CA ARG A 93 -5.42 -6.82 11.63
C ARG A 93 -6.07 -5.82 10.68
N ALA A 94 -5.81 -5.95 9.39
CA ALA A 94 -6.38 -5.10 8.36
C ALA A 94 -7.90 -5.14 8.33
N THR A 95 -8.53 -3.99 8.14
CA THR A 95 -9.99 -3.82 8.12
C THR A 95 -10.50 -3.17 6.83
N GLY A 96 -9.59 -2.89 5.88
CA GLY A 96 -9.92 -2.31 4.57
C GLY A 96 -10.58 -3.30 3.63
N GLU A 97 -11.34 -2.77 2.68
CA GLU A 97 -11.92 -3.52 1.55
C GLU A 97 -10.81 -4.00 0.59
N ILE A 98 -9.70 -3.28 0.57
CA ILE A 98 -8.49 -3.64 -0.16
C ILE A 98 -7.36 -3.75 0.83
N VAL A 99 -6.57 -4.81 0.71
CA VAL A 99 -5.34 -5.01 1.50
C VAL A 99 -4.15 -5.02 0.56
N GLY A 100 -3.23 -4.08 0.75
CA GLY A 100 -1.96 -3.99 0.03
C GLY A 100 -0.77 -4.28 0.94
N ILE A 101 0.27 -4.91 0.40
CA ILE A 101 1.53 -5.16 1.10
C ILE A 101 2.63 -4.39 0.39
N ILE A 102 3.38 -3.59 1.13
CA ILE A 102 4.53 -2.82 0.67
C ILE A 102 5.68 -3.13 1.62
N ASN A 103 6.77 -3.70 1.11
CA ASN A 103 7.93 -4.00 1.93
C ASN A 103 8.64 -2.73 2.38
N SER A 104 9.49 -2.84 3.40
CA SER A 104 10.18 -1.70 4.02
C SER A 104 11.29 -1.06 3.17
N ASP A 105 11.52 -1.58 1.96
CA ASP A 105 12.46 -1.09 0.94
C ASP A 105 11.78 -0.74 -0.40
N ASP A 106 10.42 -0.84 -0.45
CA ASP A 106 9.61 -0.49 -1.60
C ASP A 106 8.93 0.89 -1.41
N LEU A 107 8.61 1.55 -2.52
CA LEU A 107 7.96 2.86 -2.54
C LEU A 107 6.65 2.82 -3.33
N LEU A 108 5.62 3.45 -2.81
CA LEU A 108 4.40 3.75 -3.55
C LEU A 108 4.58 4.99 -4.41
N LEU A 109 4.35 4.88 -5.72
CA LEU A 109 4.39 6.04 -6.61
C LEU A 109 3.22 6.99 -6.33
N PRO A 110 3.41 8.32 -6.51
CA PRO A 110 2.35 9.30 -6.27
C PRO A 110 1.05 8.97 -7.01
N GLY A 111 -0.09 9.05 -6.30
CA GLY A 111 -1.41 8.78 -6.85
C GLY A 111 -1.77 7.30 -7.01
N ALA A 112 -0.92 6.37 -6.57
CA ALA A 112 -1.16 4.94 -6.73
C ALA A 112 -2.47 4.48 -6.05
N LEU A 113 -2.77 4.99 -4.86
CA LEU A 113 -4.00 4.60 -4.14
C LEU A 113 -5.27 5.18 -4.79
N PHE A 114 -5.20 6.39 -5.34
CA PHE A 114 -6.33 6.93 -6.12
C PHE A 114 -6.57 6.11 -7.38
N LYS A 115 -5.49 5.71 -8.05
CA LYS A 115 -5.61 4.87 -9.25
C LYS A 115 -6.20 3.50 -8.94
N LEU A 116 -5.81 2.91 -7.80
CA LEU A 116 -6.40 1.67 -7.31
C LEU A 116 -7.89 1.83 -7.02
N ALA A 117 -8.28 2.94 -6.36
CA ALA A 117 -9.68 3.23 -6.06
C ALA A 117 -10.54 3.44 -7.32
N GLU A 118 -10.00 4.06 -8.38
CA GLU A 118 -10.68 4.20 -9.68
C GLU A 118 -11.01 2.84 -10.32
N CYS A 119 -10.13 1.85 -10.10
CA CYS A 119 -10.30 0.49 -10.64
C CYS A 119 -11.08 -0.44 -9.72
N TYR A 120 -11.49 0.04 -8.52
CA TYR A 120 -12.12 -0.81 -7.53
C TYR A 120 -13.43 -1.42 -8.01
N ASP A 121 -13.51 -2.74 -7.93
CA ASP A 121 -14.71 -3.54 -8.14
C ASP A 121 -14.75 -4.64 -7.07
N LYS A 122 -15.86 -4.73 -6.33
CA LYS A 122 -16.05 -5.73 -5.26
C LYS A 122 -16.03 -7.19 -5.75
N ASN A 123 -16.11 -7.41 -7.07
CA ASN A 123 -16.04 -8.73 -7.69
C ASN A 123 -14.62 -9.09 -8.15
N VAL A 124 -13.63 -8.21 -7.89
CA VAL A 124 -12.22 -8.44 -8.23
C VAL A 124 -11.48 -8.83 -6.97
N ASP A 125 -10.87 -10.01 -6.97
CA ASP A 125 -10.13 -10.55 -5.82
C ASP A 125 -8.70 -10.01 -5.72
N VAL A 126 -8.05 -9.70 -6.85
CA VAL A 126 -6.65 -9.27 -6.89
C VAL A 126 -6.46 -8.09 -7.82
N TYR A 127 -5.78 -7.05 -7.32
CA TYR A 127 -5.30 -5.91 -8.10
C TYR A 127 -3.78 -5.99 -8.24
N ARG A 128 -3.27 -5.75 -9.44
CA ARG A 128 -1.84 -5.70 -9.71
C ARG A 128 -1.47 -4.38 -10.37
N GLY A 129 -0.48 -3.71 -9.82
CA GLY A 129 0.10 -2.49 -10.38
C GLY A 129 1.39 -2.77 -11.16
N ASN A 130 1.86 -1.76 -11.89
CA ASN A 130 3.17 -1.77 -12.52
C ASN A 130 4.26 -1.53 -11.47
N VAL A 131 5.41 -2.18 -11.66
CA VAL A 131 6.60 -2.01 -10.83
C VAL A 131 7.68 -1.30 -11.63
N VAL A 132 8.35 -0.33 -11.03
CA VAL A 132 9.56 0.29 -11.56
C VAL A 132 10.72 -0.13 -10.67
N VAL A 133 11.69 -0.84 -11.22
CA VAL A 133 12.89 -1.25 -10.50
C VAL A 133 13.97 -0.20 -10.74
N TYR A 134 14.59 0.28 -9.66
CA TYR A 134 15.74 1.16 -9.68
C TYR A 134 16.98 0.40 -9.22
N ASP A 135 18.07 0.56 -9.95
CA ASP A 135 19.39 0.13 -9.51
C ASP A 135 20.19 1.39 -9.12
N GLU A 136 20.56 1.50 -7.86
CA GLU A 136 21.33 2.65 -7.35
C GLU A 136 22.72 2.80 -8.00
N ASN A 137 23.25 1.71 -8.57
CA ASN A 137 24.56 1.68 -9.22
C ASN A 137 24.51 1.83 -10.74
N SER A 138 23.34 1.96 -11.32
CA SER A 138 23.18 2.14 -12.76
C SER A 138 22.11 3.21 -13.05
N ASP A 139 22.38 4.02 -14.10
CA ASP A 139 21.38 4.97 -14.64
C ASP A 139 20.21 4.25 -15.38
N SER A 140 20.15 2.94 -15.29
CA SER A 140 19.16 2.13 -15.99
C SER A 140 17.86 1.98 -15.18
N LYS A 141 16.79 2.60 -15.70
CA LYS A 141 15.43 2.38 -15.22
C LYS A 141 14.85 1.18 -15.96
N TRP A 142 14.64 0.08 -15.25
CA TRP A 142 13.87 -1.03 -15.80
C TRP A 142 12.40 -0.75 -15.58
N ARG A 143 11.62 -0.63 -16.66
CA ARG A 143 10.15 -0.63 -16.59
C ARG A 143 9.68 -2.02 -16.98
N ASP A 144 9.14 -2.73 -16.02
CA ASP A 144 8.26 -3.85 -16.32
C ASP A 144 6.85 -3.28 -16.52
N THR A 145 6.52 -3.01 -17.78
CA THR A 145 5.20 -2.49 -18.15
C THR A 145 4.29 -3.68 -18.43
N PHE A 146 3.61 -4.17 -17.40
CA PHE A 146 2.48 -5.05 -17.62
C PHE A 146 1.27 -4.20 -18.02
N HIS A 147 0.82 -4.37 -19.25
CA HIS A 147 -0.29 -3.64 -19.85
C HIS A 147 -1.64 -4.33 -19.62
N GLU A 148 -1.83 -5.03 -18.51
CA GLU A 148 -3.15 -5.59 -18.20
C GLU A 148 -3.39 -5.66 -16.69
N VAL A 149 -4.57 -5.15 -16.29
CA VAL A 149 -5.21 -5.58 -15.04
C VAL A 149 -5.73 -6.99 -15.32
N SER A 150 -4.93 -8.00 -15.03
CA SER A 150 -5.38 -9.38 -15.18
C SER A 150 -6.32 -9.71 -14.04
N ILE A 151 -7.61 -9.84 -14.34
CA ILE A 151 -8.59 -10.41 -13.44
C ILE A 151 -8.34 -11.91 -13.42
N GLY A 152 -7.71 -12.41 -12.37
CA GLY A 152 -7.52 -13.83 -12.14
C GLY A 152 -8.52 -14.32 -11.10
N LEU A 153 -9.47 -15.14 -11.50
CA LEU A 153 -10.18 -16.03 -10.59
C LEU A 153 -9.27 -17.22 -10.31
N PHE A 154 -8.91 -17.45 -9.04
CA PHE A 154 -8.27 -18.67 -8.56
C PHE A 154 -9.24 -19.47 -7.72
#